data_80e81e21010671d2b30372088246b9fc
#
_entry.id   80e81e21010671d2b30372088246b9fc
#
_cell.length_a   1.000
_cell.length_b   1.000
_cell.length_c   1.000
_cell.angle_alpha   90.00
_cell.angle_beta   90.00
_cell.angle_gamma   90.00
#
_symmetry.space_group_name_H-M   'P 1'
#
loop_
_entity.id
_entity.type
_entity.pdbx_description
1 polymer ?
#
loop_
_entity_poly.entity_id
_entity_poly.type
_entity_poly.pdbx_seq_one_letter_code
_entity_poly.pdbx_strand_id
1 'polypeptide(L)'
;MKLLLSGDIHLGRTSTRLPRTLQGEAGSTASAWHRIVEQALAREVDLVCLSGDLVDADNRFWEAVGPVEEGVRRLAVRGIPTLAVAGNHDHDVLPRLVDAVGSPWLRLLGRGGTWQRYIHYGDSEPLLAVDGWSFPEQDVTRDPVLAYQPSDPGVPVLVLLHGELDAPGSRYAPLDRPTMQALPVDGWILGHNHNPPGQRQDRKAAPILYVGTPQALDPSEYGLHGPWIA
;
A
#
# COMPACT_ATOMS: atom_id res chain seq x y z
N MET A 1 -11.83 -15.69 0.03
CA MET A 1 -10.52 -14.99 0.11
C MET A 1 -10.74 -13.67 0.84
N LYS A 2 -9.84 -13.31 1.76
CA LYS A 2 -9.87 -12.05 2.52
C LYS A 2 -8.56 -11.30 2.30
N LEU A 3 -8.65 -10.01 2.07
CA LEU A 3 -7.49 -9.13 1.89
C LEU A 3 -7.39 -8.15 3.05
N LEU A 4 -6.17 -7.85 3.50
CA LEU A 4 -5.91 -6.66 4.29
C LEU A 4 -5.22 -5.63 3.41
N LEU A 5 -5.81 -4.42 3.36
CA LEU A 5 -5.31 -3.31 2.56
C LEU A 5 -4.88 -2.18 3.49
N SER A 6 -3.68 -1.66 3.32
CA SER A 6 -3.14 -0.51 4.07
C SER A 6 -2.11 0.23 3.22
N GLY A 7 -1.70 1.42 3.66
CA GLY A 7 -0.67 2.23 3.04
C GLY A 7 -0.35 3.41 3.95
N ASP A 8 0.51 4.32 3.51
CA ASP A 8 0.81 5.59 4.19
C ASP A 8 1.13 5.39 5.69
N ILE A 9 1.96 4.37 6.00
CA ILE A 9 2.32 3.98 7.37
C ILE A 9 3.41 4.89 7.92
N HIS A 10 4.34 5.31 7.06
CA HIS A 10 5.45 6.21 7.38
C HIS A 10 6.27 5.76 8.59
N LEU A 11 6.72 4.50 8.60
CA LEU A 11 7.58 3.98 9.67
C LEU A 11 8.77 4.90 9.92
N GLY A 12 9.02 5.18 11.20
CA GLY A 12 10.05 6.13 11.64
C GLY A 12 9.55 7.56 11.77
N ARG A 13 8.38 7.92 11.23
CA ARG A 13 7.81 9.26 11.43
C ARG A 13 7.28 9.43 12.84
N THR A 14 7.62 10.56 13.45
CA THR A 14 7.08 10.96 14.75
C THR A 14 6.27 12.24 14.58
N SER A 15 5.02 12.22 14.94
CA SER A 15 4.20 13.43 14.95
C SER A 15 4.57 14.33 16.10
N THR A 16 5.01 15.55 15.80
CA THR A 16 5.25 16.61 16.79
C THR A 16 4.04 17.52 17.00
N ARG A 17 3.00 17.38 16.17
CA ARG A 17 1.80 18.22 16.19
C ARG A 17 0.64 17.60 16.98
N LEU A 18 0.67 16.30 17.21
CA LEU A 18 -0.34 15.64 18.04
C LEU A 18 -0.17 15.97 19.53
N PRO A 19 -1.26 15.96 20.32
CA PRO A 19 -1.18 16.08 21.78
C PRO A 19 -0.19 15.07 22.38
N ARG A 20 0.55 15.47 23.43
CA ARG A 20 1.54 14.60 24.09
C ARG A 20 0.98 13.26 24.55
N THR A 21 -0.31 13.20 24.87
CA THR A 21 -1.01 11.97 25.25
C THR A 21 -1.13 10.96 24.10
N LEU A 22 -1.00 11.42 22.85
CA LEU A 22 -1.03 10.60 21.63
C LEU A 22 0.35 10.41 20.99
N GLN A 23 1.40 11.07 21.53
CA GLN A 23 2.78 10.95 21.03
C GLN A 23 3.55 9.76 21.63
N GLY A 24 2.96 9.00 22.53
CA GLY A 24 3.58 7.83 23.17
C GLY A 24 3.74 6.64 22.21
N GLU A 25 4.29 5.55 22.73
CA GLU A 25 4.54 4.32 21.99
C GLU A 25 3.27 3.81 21.28
N ALA A 26 2.11 3.87 21.93
CA ALA A 26 0.83 3.44 21.36
C ALA A 26 0.39 4.25 20.13
N GLY A 27 0.84 5.49 19.99
CA GLY A 27 0.60 6.38 18.83
C GLY A 27 1.73 6.39 17.80
N SER A 28 2.74 5.53 17.94
CA SER A 28 3.85 5.46 16.98
C SER A 28 3.46 4.73 15.70
N THR A 29 4.16 5.05 14.62
CA THR A 29 3.97 4.36 13.33
C THR A 29 4.39 2.89 13.40
N ALA A 30 5.36 2.54 14.25
CA ALA A 30 5.73 1.15 14.52
C ALA A 30 4.57 0.38 15.19
N SER A 31 3.86 1.00 16.14
CA SER A 31 2.65 0.41 16.74
C SER A 31 1.51 0.31 15.74
N ALA A 32 1.39 1.24 14.80
CA ALA A 32 0.42 1.13 13.70
C ALA A 32 0.71 -0.10 12.82
N TRP A 33 1.97 -0.29 12.43
CA TRP A 33 2.39 -1.48 11.70
C TRP A 33 2.10 -2.78 12.50
N HIS A 34 2.44 -2.78 13.78
CA HIS A 34 2.13 -3.92 14.65
C HIS A 34 0.63 -4.24 14.67
N ARG A 35 -0.25 -3.23 14.81
CA ARG A 35 -1.70 -3.41 14.75
C ARG A 35 -2.19 -3.96 13.42
N ILE A 36 -1.59 -3.53 12.30
CA ILE A 36 -1.89 -4.08 10.96
C ILE A 36 -1.60 -5.58 10.94
N VAL A 37 -0.43 -6.01 11.40
CA VAL A 37 -0.03 -7.41 11.47
C VAL A 37 -0.99 -8.20 12.38
N GLU A 38 -1.32 -7.68 13.57
CA GLU A 38 -2.29 -8.30 14.48
C GLU A 38 -3.67 -8.46 13.83
N GLN A 39 -4.16 -7.46 13.14
CA GLN A 39 -5.44 -7.53 12.43
C GLN A 39 -5.41 -8.58 11.30
N ALA A 40 -4.32 -8.64 10.55
CA ALA A 40 -4.15 -9.65 9.51
C ALA A 40 -4.23 -11.08 10.08
N LEU A 41 -3.52 -11.32 11.17
CA LEU A 41 -3.50 -12.61 11.87
C LEU A 41 -4.87 -12.94 12.50
N ALA A 42 -5.47 -12.00 13.21
CA ALA A 42 -6.75 -12.20 13.90
C ALA A 42 -7.92 -12.41 12.94
N ARG A 43 -7.87 -11.79 11.76
CA ARG A 43 -8.89 -11.92 10.71
C ARG A 43 -8.65 -13.09 9.77
N GLU A 44 -7.47 -13.75 9.90
CA GLU A 44 -7.05 -14.86 9.03
C GLU A 44 -7.18 -14.45 7.56
N VAL A 45 -6.49 -13.35 7.19
CA VAL A 45 -6.48 -12.89 5.81
C VAL A 45 -5.57 -13.76 4.95
N ASP A 46 -5.87 -13.84 3.66
CA ASP A 46 -5.09 -14.62 2.71
C ASP A 46 -3.90 -13.83 2.15
N LEU A 47 -4.00 -12.49 2.14
CA LEU A 47 -3.02 -11.60 1.52
C LEU A 47 -3.03 -10.22 2.18
N VAL A 48 -1.86 -9.61 2.36
CA VAL A 48 -1.69 -8.20 2.76
C VAL A 48 -1.19 -7.39 1.56
N CYS A 49 -1.84 -6.25 1.27
CA CYS A 49 -1.45 -5.31 0.22
C CYS A 49 -1.15 -3.94 0.83
N LEU A 50 0.06 -3.41 0.55
CA LEU A 50 0.56 -2.13 1.04
C LEU A 50 0.76 -1.16 -0.14
N SER A 51 -0.04 -0.09 -0.18
CA SER A 51 -0.13 0.84 -1.29
C SER A 51 0.87 2.02 -1.23
N GLY A 52 2.08 1.78 -0.76
CA GLY A 52 3.17 2.77 -0.74
C GLY A 52 3.32 3.49 0.60
N ASP A 53 4.40 4.24 0.70
CA ASP A 53 4.80 5.04 1.87
C ASP A 53 4.80 4.21 3.16
N LEU A 54 5.39 3.01 3.10
CA LEU A 54 5.62 2.16 4.26
C LEU A 54 6.66 2.78 5.20
N VAL A 55 7.71 3.41 4.64
CA VAL A 55 8.78 4.09 5.37
C VAL A 55 8.71 5.59 5.08
N ASP A 56 8.95 6.43 6.10
CA ASP A 56 8.81 7.89 5.93
C ASP A 56 9.86 8.50 4.99
N ALA A 57 11.10 8.06 5.07
CA ALA A 57 12.17 8.52 4.20
C ALA A 57 13.42 7.64 4.37
N ASP A 58 14.43 7.86 3.53
CA ASP A 58 15.70 7.10 3.54
C ASP A 58 16.40 7.06 4.91
N ASN A 59 16.39 8.17 5.64
CA ASN A 59 16.99 8.27 6.98
C ASN A 59 16.23 7.46 8.06
N ARG A 60 15.08 6.84 7.71
CA ARG A 60 14.27 5.98 8.59
C ARG A 60 14.47 4.49 8.33
N PHE A 61 15.34 4.13 7.44
CA PHE A 61 15.63 2.73 7.08
C PHE A 61 15.88 1.85 8.31
N TRP A 62 16.77 2.27 9.20
CA TRP A 62 17.16 1.47 10.37
C TRP A 62 16.04 1.33 11.41
N GLU A 63 15.16 2.31 11.49
CA GLU A 63 14.00 2.28 12.38
C GLU A 63 12.90 1.37 11.83
N ALA A 64 12.84 1.22 10.50
CA ALA A 64 11.80 0.45 9.82
C ALA A 64 12.17 -1.04 9.64
N VAL A 65 13.45 -1.38 9.43
CA VAL A 65 13.84 -2.74 9.03
C VAL A 65 13.43 -3.80 10.06
N GLY A 66 13.69 -3.57 11.34
CA GLY A 66 13.36 -4.52 12.41
C GLY A 66 11.85 -4.77 12.56
N PRO A 67 11.03 -3.72 12.69
CA PRO A 67 9.57 -3.87 12.72
C PRO A 67 8.99 -4.57 11.49
N VAL A 68 9.47 -4.24 10.27
CA VAL A 68 8.99 -4.85 9.04
C VAL A 68 9.38 -6.34 8.98
N GLU A 69 10.65 -6.66 9.26
CA GLU A 69 11.13 -8.04 9.30
C GLU A 69 10.32 -8.91 10.27
N GLU A 70 10.09 -8.42 11.50
CA GLU A 70 9.31 -9.14 12.50
C GLU A 70 7.85 -9.33 12.07
N GLY A 71 7.21 -8.28 11.55
CA GLY A 71 5.83 -8.37 11.07
C GLY A 71 5.69 -9.35 9.91
N VAL A 72 6.56 -9.26 8.91
CA VAL A 72 6.58 -10.17 7.75
C VAL A 72 6.84 -11.61 8.19
N ARG A 73 7.78 -11.84 9.13
CA ARG A 73 8.06 -13.16 9.67
C ARG A 73 6.83 -13.77 10.34
N ARG A 74 6.07 -13.00 11.11
CA ARG A 74 4.83 -13.46 11.77
C ARG A 74 3.75 -13.82 10.76
N LEU A 75 3.57 -13.00 9.72
CA LEU A 75 2.64 -13.28 8.62
C LEU A 75 3.07 -14.55 7.85
N ALA A 76 4.35 -14.68 7.56
CA ALA A 76 4.92 -15.84 6.85
C ALA A 76 4.69 -17.17 7.57
N VAL A 77 4.78 -17.20 8.91
CA VAL A 77 4.47 -18.40 9.72
C VAL A 77 3.02 -18.86 9.52
N ARG A 78 2.11 -17.95 9.15
CA ARG A 78 0.70 -18.26 8.86
C ARG A 78 0.42 -18.38 7.36
N GLY A 79 1.46 -18.39 6.53
CA GLY A 79 1.31 -18.51 5.07
C GLY A 79 0.71 -17.27 4.41
N ILE A 80 0.80 -16.09 5.04
CA ILE A 80 0.20 -14.83 4.54
C ILE A 80 1.28 -14.02 3.83
N PRO A 81 1.25 -13.90 2.48
CA PRO A 81 2.17 -13.05 1.76
C PRO A 81 1.83 -11.57 1.94
N THR A 82 2.86 -10.72 1.82
CA THR A 82 2.74 -9.27 1.84
C THR A 82 3.24 -8.71 0.51
N LEU A 83 2.37 -8.02 -0.20
CA LEU A 83 2.71 -7.27 -1.42
C LEU A 83 2.81 -5.80 -1.08
N ALA A 84 3.79 -5.13 -1.62
CA ALA A 84 3.96 -3.70 -1.46
C ALA A 84 4.29 -3.03 -2.80
N VAL A 85 3.93 -1.77 -2.93
CA VAL A 85 4.49 -0.85 -3.91
C VAL A 85 5.19 0.28 -3.17
N ALA A 86 6.17 0.94 -3.79
CA ALA A 86 6.79 2.12 -3.23
C ALA A 86 5.98 3.37 -3.58
N GLY A 87 5.86 4.30 -2.64
CA GLY A 87 5.33 5.64 -2.84
C GLY A 87 6.44 6.67 -3.06
N ASN A 88 6.07 7.95 -2.95
CA ASN A 88 7.03 9.04 -3.17
C ASN A 88 8.01 9.24 -2.00
N HIS A 89 7.65 8.84 -0.77
CA HIS A 89 8.55 8.93 0.39
C HIS A 89 9.57 7.79 0.44
N ASP A 90 9.19 6.60 -0.02
CA ASP A 90 10.02 5.40 0.14
C ASP A 90 10.48 4.76 -1.19
N HIS A 91 10.42 5.52 -2.30
CA HIS A 91 10.82 5.07 -3.63
C HIS A 91 12.22 4.46 -3.69
N ASP A 92 13.17 4.97 -2.93
CA ASP A 92 14.55 4.52 -2.85
C ASP A 92 14.86 3.65 -1.62
N VAL A 93 14.14 3.85 -0.51
CA VAL A 93 14.36 3.12 0.73
C VAL A 93 13.63 1.78 0.78
N LEU A 94 12.38 1.70 0.29
CA LEU A 94 11.61 0.45 0.33
C LEU A 94 12.25 -0.68 -0.48
N PRO A 95 12.80 -0.45 -1.68
CA PRO A 95 13.53 -1.50 -2.40
C PRO A 95 14.70 -2.09 -1.61
N ARG A 96 15.49 -1.24 -0.93
CA ARG A 96 16.63 -1.69 -0.09
C ARG A 96 16.17 -2.40 1.17
N LEU A 97 15.04 -1.96 1.75
CA LEU A 97 14.44 -2.60 2.92
C LEU A 97 13.95 -4.01 2.57
N VAL A 98 13.27 -4.18 1.46
CA VAL A 98 12.81 -5.49 0.98
C VAL A 98 14.00 -6.43 0.73
N ASP A 99 15.09 -5.91 0.12
CA ASP A 99 16.32 -6.68 -0.09
C ASP A 99 16.97 -7.06 1.25
N ALA A 100 16.99 -6.16 2.25
CA ALA A 100 17.56 -6.41 3.57
C ALA A 100 16.76 -7.44 4.39
N VAL A 101 15.42 -7.37 4.34
CA VAL A 101 14.51 -8.36 4.97
C VAL A 101 14.69 -9.73 4.32
N GLY A 102 14.94 -9.79 3.00
CA GLY A 102 15.27 -11.02 2.27
C GLY A 102 14.21 -12.11 2.33
N SER A 103 12.98 -11.79 2.70
CA SER A 103 11.90 -12.75 2.84
C SER A 103 11.13 -12.94 1.53
N PRO A 104 10.90 -14.18 1.07
CA PRO A 104 10.07 -14.45 -0.10
C PRO A 104 8.58 -14.08 0.13
N TRP A 105 8.20 -13.84 1.39
CA TRP A 105 6.85 -13.45 1.79
C TRP A 105 6.62 -11.93 1.74
N LEU A 106 7.65 -11.13 1.51
CA LEU A 106 7.56 -9.70 1.23
C LEU A 106 7.97 -9.43 -0.22
N ARG A 107 7.06 -8.95 -1.03
CA ARG A 107 7.30 -8.69 -2.45
C ARG A 107 7.01 -7.23 -2.79
N LEU A 108 8.01 -6.54 -3.29
CA LEU A 108 7.86 -5.22 -3.89
C LEU A 108 7.47 -5.41 -5.36
N LEU A 109 6.30 -4.92 -5.75
CA LEU A 109 5.83 -4.97 -7.12
C LEU A 109 6.22 -3.69 -7.88
N GLY A 110 6.59 -3.84 -9.12
CA GLY A 110 6.79 -2.72 -10.02
C GLY A 110 8.02 -1.86 -9.74
N ARG A 111 9.06 -2.44 -9.14
CA ARG A 111 10.33 -1.75 -8.83
C ARG A 111 10.85 -0.95 -10.02
N GLY A 112 11.24 0.30 -9.78
CA GLY A 112 11.81 1.16 -10.80
C GLY A 112 10.81 1.68 -11.86
N GLY A 113 9.53 1.77 -11.51
CA GLY A 113 8.50 2.36 -12.37
C GLY A 113 8.03 1.41 -13.48
N THR A 114 8.10 0.12 -13.26
CA THR A 114 7.60 -0.91 -14.18
C THR A 114 6.29 -1.50 -13.66
N TRP A 115 5.48 -2.08 -14.52
CA TRP A 115 4.32 -2.86 -14.12
C TRP A 115 4.70 -4.31 -13.86
N GLN A 116 4.26 -4.87 -12.71
CA GLN A 116 4.56 -6.25 -12.35
C GLN A 116 3.32 -6.92 -11.77
N ARG A 117 3.07 -8.15 -12.21
CA ARG A 117 1.97 -9.00 -11.73
C ARG A 117 2.43 -10.01 -10.70
N TYR A 118 1.62 -10.18 -9.67
CA TYR A 118 1.64 -11.29 -8.73
C TYR A 118 0.35 -12.10 -8.91
N ILE A 119 0.46 -13.43 -8.93
CA ILE A 119 -0.70 -14.33 -8.88
C ILE A 119 -0.75 -14.97 -7.51
N HIS A 120 -1.87 -14.83 -6.83
CA HIS A 120 -2.16 -15.53 -5.60
C HIS A 120 -2.88 -16.84 -5.92
N TYR A 121 -2.39 -17.94 -5.34
CA TYR A 121 -2.92 -19.28 -5.54
C TYR A 121 -3.56 -19.80 -4.25
N GLY A 122 -4.68 -20.53 -4.38
CA GLY A 122 -5.23 -21.39 -3.34
C GLY A 122 -5.31 -22.81 -3.86
N ASP A 123 -4.84 -23.78 -3.11
CA ASP A 123 -4.86 -25.21 -3.46
C ASP A 123 -4.41 -25.51 -4.91
N SER A 124 -3.43 -24.76 -5.42
CA SER A 124 -2.85 -24.84 -6.76
C SER A 124 -3.62 -24.13 -7.90
N GLU A 125 -4.80 -23.59 -7.62
CA GLU A 125 -5.55 -22.79 -8.61
C GLU A 125 -5.32 -21.29 -8.38
N PRO A 126 -5.19 -20.47 -9.45
CA PRO A 126 -5.09 -19.03 -9.32
C PRO A 126 -6.43 -18.47 -8.80
N LEU A 127 -6.36 -17.59 -7.81
CA LEU A 127 -7.55 -16.96 -7.19
C LEU A 127 -7.64 -15.47 -7.45
N LEU A 128 -6.50 -14.79 -7.55
CA LEU A 128 -6.42 -13.34 -7.69
C LEU A 128 -5.12 -12.96 -8.37
N ALA A 129 -5.17 -11.99 -9.27
CA ALA A 129 -4.00 -11.27 -9.77
C ALA A 129 -3.91 -9.91 -9.10
N VAL A 130 -2.69 -9.50 -8.71
CA VAL A 130 -2.40 -8.16 -8.22
C VAL A 130 -1.33 -7.56 -9.11
N ASP A 131 -1.68 -6.49 -9.83
CA ASP A 131 -0.74 -5.71 -10.62
C ASP A 131 -0.27 -4.51 -9.80
N GLY A 132 1.03 -4.31 -9.69
CA GLY A 132 1.60 -3.22 -8.92
C GLY A 132 2.59 -2.39 -9.71
N TRP A 133 2.67 -1.12 -9.35
CA TRP A 133 3.64 -0.18 -9.88
C TRP A 133 4.20 0.68 -8.74
N SER A 134 5.53 0.79 -8.66
CA SER A 134 6.25 1.54 -7.64
C SER A 134 6.90 2.80 -8.20
N PHE A 135 6.92 3.86 -7.42
CA PHE A 135 7.64 5.09 -7.74
C PHE A 135 9.11 4.78 -8.04
N PRO A 136 9.64 5.22 -9.21
CA PRO A 136 11.06 5.10 -9.54
C PRO A 136 11.92 6.22 -8.91
N GLU A 137 11.29 7.36 -8.60
CA GLU A 137 11.88 8.58 -8.07
C GLU A 137 10.83 9.36 -7.28
N GLN A 138 11.25 10.36 -6.50
CA GLN A 138 10.35 11.10 -5.61
C GLN A 138 9.23 11.84 -6.38
N ASP A 139 9.55 12.38 -7.54
CA ASP A 139 8.66 13.20 -8.36
C ASP A 139 8.33 12.49 -9.66
N VAL A 140 7.10 12.06 -9.81
CA VAL A 140 6.57 11.44 -11.03
C VAL A 140 5.44 12.32 -11.57
N THR A 141 5.69 13.00 -12.68
CA THR A 141 4.74 13.95 -13.27
C THR A 141 3.89 13.35 -14.39
N ARG A 142 4.10 12.09 -14.72
CA ARG A 142 3.30 11.36 -15.72
C ARG A 142 2.39 10.36 -15.05
N ASP A 143 1.19 10.20 -15.61
CA ASP A 143 0.27 9.15 -15.19
C ASP A 143 0.85 7.77 -15.56
N PRO A 144 1.20 6.91 -14.58
CA PRO A 144 1.72 5.57 -14.85
C PRO A 144 0.69 4.65 -15.50
N VAL A 145 -0.61 4.94 -15.34
CA VAL A 145 -1.69 4.13 -15.91
C VAL A 145 -1.70 4.19 -17.43
N LEU A 146 -1.19 5.26 -18.03
CA LEU A 146 -1.06 5.38 -19.49
C LEU A 146 -0.12 4.32 -20.10
N ALA A 147 0.81 3.79 -19.32
CA ALA A 147 1.72 2.72 -19.75
C ALA A 147 1.26 1.31 -19.30
N TYR A 148 0.15 1.24 -18.57
CA TYR A 148 -0.37 -0.03 -18.08
C TYR A 148 -1.05 -0.81 -19.22
N GLN A 149 -0.67 -2.07 -19.36
CA GLN A 149 -1.24 -2.98 -20.36
C GLN A 149 -1.86 -4.19 -19.63
N PRO A 150 -3.13 -4.09 -19.24
CA PRO A 150 -3.81 -5.17 -18.56
C PRO A 150 -3.91 -6.40 -19.46
N SER A 151 -3.72 -7.57 -18.88
CA SER A 151 -3.97 -8.85 -19.54
C SER A 151 -4.93 -9.67 -18.68
N ASP A 152 -5.80 -10.44 -19.32
CA ASP A 152 -6.74 -11.31 -18.61
C ASP A 152 -6.02 -12.57 -18.10
N PRO A 153 -5.89 -12.76 -16.78
CA PRO A 153 -5.33 -13.97 -16.18
C PRO A 153 -6.38 -15.07 -15.92
N GLY A 154 -7.64 -14.85 -16.29
CA GLY A 154 -8.75 -15.74 -15.98
C GLY A 154 -9.23 -15.68 -14.53
N VAL A 155 -8.76 -14.72 -13.75
CA VAL A 155 -9.15 -14.46 -12.35
C VAL A 155 -9.26 -12.95 -12.13
N PRO A 156 -9.95 -12.48 -11.05
CA PRO A 156 -10.03 -11.06 -10.76
C PRO A 156 -8.66 -10.39 -10.69
N VAL A 157 -8.60 -9.13 -11.15
CA VAL A 157 -7.39 -8.30 -11.17
C VAL A 157 -7.58 -7.09 -10.27
N LEU A 158 -6.76 -6.96 -9.24
CA LEU A 158 -6.63 -5.74 -8.44
C LEU A 158 -5.34 -5.01 -8.82
N VAL A 159 -5.40 -3.69 -8.83
CA VAL A 159 -4.22 -2.86 -9.11
C VAL A 159 -3.81 -2.12 -7.85
N LEU A 160 -2.54 -2.25 -7.48
CA LEU A 160 -1.94 -1.64 -6.30
C LEU A 160 -1.03 -0.48 -6.76
N LEU A 161 -1.38 0.73 -6.34
CA LEU A 161 -0.71 1.97 -6.74
C LEU A 161 -0.54 2.93 -5.57
N HIS A 162 0.36 3.89 -5.77
CA HIS A 162 0.46 5.11 -4.98
C HIS A 162 0.38 6.29 -5.95
N GLY A 163 -0.37 7.35 -5.61
CA GLY A 163 -0.49 8.51 -6.50
C GLY A 163 -1.69 9.38 -6.22
N GLU A 164 -1.75 10.52 -6.92
CA GLU A 164 -2.74 11.57 -6.69
C GLU A 164 -3.84 11.55 -7.76
N LEU A 165 -5.03 11.13 -7.36
CA LEU A 165 -6.19 10.96 -8.25
C LEU A 165 -6.84 12.30 -8.57
N ASP A 166 -7.19 12.52 -9.84
CA ASP A 166 -7.87 13.71 -10.35
C ASP A 166 -7.11 15.03 -10.08
N ALA A 167 -5.78 14.98 -10.03
CA ALA A 167 -4.90 16.11 -9.78
C ALA A 167 -3.96 16.36 -10.97
N PRO A 168 -4.45 16.87 -12.09
CA PRO A 168 -3.63 17.14 -13.26
C PRO A 168 -2.52 18.15 -12.92
N GLY A 169 -1.28 17.81 -13.27
CA GLY A 169 -0.10 18.62 -12.95
C GLY A 169 0.54 18.32 -11.59
N SER A 170 0.02 17.35 -10.85
CA SER A 170 0.70 16.84 -9.67
C SER A 170 2.06 16.25 -10.02
N ARG A 171 2.98 16.31 -9.06
CA ARG A 171 4.29 15.65 -9.11
C ARG A 171 4.29 14.27 -8.45
N TYR A 172 3.14 13.79 -8.01
CA TYR A 172 2.99 12.54 -7.28
C TYR A 172 2.12 11.53 -8.04
N ALA A 173 2.57 11.18 -9.25
CA ALA A 173 1.87 10.27 -10.16
C ALA A 173 0.39 10.68 -10.33
N PRO A 174 0.11 11.74 -11.12
CA PRO A 174 -1.26 12.19 -11.36
C PRO A 174 -2.04 11.08 -12.07
N LEU A 175 -3.11 10.62 -11.43
CA LEU A 175 -3.96 9.53 -11.92
C LEU A 175 -5.26 10.12 -12.50
N ASP A 176 -5.63 9.69 -13.71
CA ASP A 176 -6.86 10.12 -14.36
C ASP A 176 -7.97 9.07 -14.16
N ARG A 177 -9.02 9.44 -13.43
CA ARG A 177 -10.14 8.54 -13.12
C ARG A 177 -10.82 7.95 -14.37
N PRO A 178 -11.17 8.74 -15.41
CA PRO A 178 -11.74 8.18 -16.64
C PRO A 178 -10.83 7.13 -17.29
N THR A 179 -9.52 7.37 -17.36
CA THR A 179 -8.55 6.41 -17.88
C THR A 179 -8.54 5.11 -17.06
N MET A 180 -8.50 5.22 -15.74
CA MET A 180 -8.54 4.06 -14.84
C MET A 180 -9.83 3.25 -15.01
N GLN A 181 -10.98 3.92 -15.08
CA GLN A 181 -12.29 3.27 -15.20
C GLN A 181 -12.53 2.62 -16.56
N ALA A 182 -11.77 2.99 -17.60
CA ALA A 182 -11.84 2.38 -18.92
C ALA A 182 -11.08 1.05 -19.02
N LEU A 183 -10.23 0.73 -18.03
CA LEU A 183 -9.40 -0.47 -18.06
C LEU A 183 -10.14 -1.69 -17.47
N PRO A 184 -9.92 -2.90 -18.04
CA PRO A 184 -10.59 -4.12 -17.62
C PRO A 184 -9.92 -4.72 -16.37
N VAL A 185 -10.12 -4.07 -15.21
CA VAL A 185 -9.66 -4.53 -13.90
C VAL A 185 -10.82 -4.49 -12.90
N ASP A 186 -10.71 -5.25 -11.82
CA ASP A 186 -11.79 -5.41 -10.84
C ASP A 186 -11.71 -4.40 -9.69
N GLY A 187 -10.58 -3.72 -9.52
CA GLY A 187 -10.43 -2.69 -8.49
C GLY A 187 -9.05 -2.06 -8.42
N TRP A 188 -9.01 -0.86 -7.86
CA TRP A 188 -7.81 -0.05 -7.65
C TRP A 188 -7.62 0.25 -6.17
N ILE A 189 -6.44 -0.05 -5.64
CA ILE A 189 -6.04 0.17 -4.25
C ILE A 189 -4.96 1.25 -4.27
N LEU A 190 -5.27 2.41 -3.72
CA LEU A 190 -4.41 3.60 -3.78
C LEU A 190 -3.90 4.01 -2.40
N GLY A 191 -2.64 4.43 -2.34
CA GLY A 191 -2.04 5.23 -1.27
C GLY A 191 -1.85 6.68 -1.69
N HIS A 192 -1.22 7.50 -0.86
CA HIS A 192 -0.92 8.92 -0.96
C HIS A 192 -1.90 9.83 -0.23
N ASN A 193 -3.19 9.58 -0.29
CA ASN A 193 -4.16 10.41 0.42
C ASN A 193 -4.43 9.84 1.82
N HIS A 194 -3.85 10.46 2.84
CA HIS A 194 -3.91 10.01 4.22
C HIS A 194 -5.32 10.04 4.82
N ASN A 195 -6.13 11.01 4.39
CA ASN A 195 -7.49 11.20 4.90
C ASN A 195 -8.48 11.37 3.74
N PRO A 196 -8.75 10.29 2.99
CA PRO A 196 -9.63 10.38 1.84
C PRO A 196 -11.05 10.75 2.28
N PRO A 197 -11.69 11.71 1.60
CA PRO A 197 -13.10 12.02 1.86
C PRO A 197 -13.96 10.80 1.54
N GLY A 198 -15.16 10.73 2.10
CA GLY A 198 -16.09 9.61 1.90
C GLY A 198 -16.18 9.17 0.44
N GLN A 199 -15.71 7.95 0.18
CA GLN A 199 -15.51 7.44 -1.18
C GLN A 199 -16.83 6.93 -1.73
N ARG A 200 -17.42 7.67 -2.67
CA ARG A 200 -18.59 7.18 -3.43
C ARG A 200 -18.08 6.28 -4.55
N GLN A 201 -18.54 5.05 -4.55
CA GLN A 201 -18.26 4.08 -5.62
C GLN A 201 -19.37 4.12 -6.66
N ASP A 202 -19.02 4.23 -7.93
CA ASP A 202 -19.96 3.90 -9.01
C ASP A 202 -20.04 2.37 -9.10
N ARG A 203 -21.21 1.82 -8.89
CA ARG A 203 -21.43 0.36 -8.95
C ARG A 203 -21.19 -0.25 -10.34
N LYS A 204 -21.05 0.57 -11.37
CA LYS A 204 -20.85 0.14 -12.76
C LYS A 204 -19.39 0.15 -13.21
N ALA A 205 -18.51 0.73 -12.43
CA ALA A 205 -17.08 0.82 -12.73
C ALA A 205 -16.26 0.11 -11.65
N ALA A 206 -15.04 -0.30 -11.99
CA ALA A 206 -14.10 -0.84 -11.01
C ALA A 206 -13.89 0.16 -9.85
N PRO A 207 -14.05 -0.28 -8.59
CA PRO A 207 -13.90 0.60 -7.44
C PRO A 207 -12.47 1.15 -7.36
N ILE A 208 -12.35 2.42 -6.99
CA ILE A 208 -11.08 3.08 -6.70
C ILE A 208 -11.09 3.41 -5.20
N LEU A 209 -10.22 2.76 -4.44
CA LEU A 209 -10.16 2.87 -2.98
C LEU A 209 -8.82 3.48 -2.56
N TYR A 210 -8.84 4.67 -1.95
CA TYR A 210 -7.75 5.12 -1.12
C TYR A 210 -7.82 4.45 0.25
N VAL A 211 -6.72 3.84 0.68
CA VAL A 211 -6.71 3.13 1.98
C VAL A 211 -6.57 4.10 3.17
N GLY A 212 -5.99 5.27 2.95
CA GLY A 212 -5.69 6.24 4.01
C GLY A 212 -4.53 5.81 4.92
N THR A 213 -4.13 6.70 5.81
CA THR A 213 -3.11 6.35 6.82
C THR A 213 -3.72 5.53 7.96
N PRO A 214 -3.05 4.49 8.48
CA PRO A 214 -3.55 3.69 9.60
C PRO A 214 -3.37 4.37 10.96
N GLN A 215 -2.65 5.48 11.02
CA GLN A 215 -2.38 6.27 12.22
C GLN A 215 -2.27 7.74 11.84
N ALA A 216 -3.15 8.59 12.38
CA ALA A 216 -3.04 10.03 12.17
C ALA A 216 -1.68 10.56 12.63
N LEU A 217 -1.01 11.30 11.77
CA LEU A 217 0.30 11.93 12.00
C LEU A 217 0.20 13.45 12.09
N ASP A 218 -0.94 14.01 11.67
CA ASP A 218 -1.25 15.44 11.71
C ASP A 218 -2.67 15.64 12.25
N PRO A 219 -2.95 16.73 13.00
CA PRO A 219 -4.29 17.04 13.49
C PRO A 219 -5.37 17.24 12.41
N SER A 220 -4.97 17.47 11.15
CA SER A 220 -5.89 17.54 10.02
C SER A 220 -6.36 16.16 9.53
N GLU A 221 -5.66 15.09 9.91
CA GLU A 221 -6.00 13.72 9.59
C GLU A 221 -6.99 13.18 10.64
N TYR A 222 -8.22 13.66 10.59
CA TYR A 222 -9.27 13.29 11.53
C TYR A 222 -10.11 12.12 11.03
N GLY A 223 -10.75 11.40 11.96
CA GLY A 223 -11.65 10.29 11.62
C GLY A 223 -11.14 8.93 12.09
N LEU A 224 -11.66 7.89 11.48
CA LEU A 224 -11.26 6.52 11.77
C LEU A 224 -10.04 6.15 10.92
N HIS A 225 -9.03 5.60 11.58
CA HIS A 225 -7.80 5.13 10.98
C HIS A 225 -7.64 3.63 11.21
N GLY A 226 -7.02 2.94 10.26
CA GLY A 226 -6.77 1.50 10.35
C GLY A 226 -6.75 0.85 8.97
N PRO A 227 -6.39 -0.45 8.89
CA PRO A 227 -6.44 -1.18 7.63
C PRO A 227 -7.89 -1.49 7.23
N TRP A 228 -8.08 -1.72 5.94
CA TRP A 228 -9.32 -2.26 5.38
C TRP A 228 -9.25 -3.77 5.31
N ILE A 229 -10.41 -4.41 5.52
CA ILE A 229 -10.59 -5.85 5.25
C ILE A 229 -11.58 -5.98 4.11
N ALA A 230 -11.16 -6.59 3.01
CA ALA A 230 -11.91 -6.79 1.79
C ALA A 230 -12.13 -8.29 1.50
#